data_776c35929e63f503c4483946ccb6da44
#
_entry.id   776c35929e63f503c4483946ccb6da44
#
_cell.length_a   1.000
_cell.length_b   1.000
_cell.length_c   1.000
_cell.angle_alpha   90.00
_cell.angle_beta   90.00
_cell.angle_gamma   90.00
#
_symmetry.space_group_name_H-M   'P 1'
#
loop_
_entity.id
_entity.type
_entity.pdbx_description
1 polymer ?
#
loop_
_entity_poly.entity_id
_entity_poly.type
_entity_poly.pdbx_seq_one_letter_code
_entity_poly.pdbx_strand_id
1 'polypeptide(L)'
;MKQLSDIKFSTLDLVPVRENGSPAQSLRNSLDLAQHVEQWGYNRFWVAEHHNMDGIASSATSVLLGYLAGGTKNIRVGSGGVMLPNHAPLV
;
A
#
# COMPACT_ATOMS: atom_id res chain seq x y z
N MET A 1 -26.73 8.77 16.44
CA MET A 1 -26.15 7.47 16.05
C MET A 1 -25.28 7.65 14.82
N LYS A 2 -24.06 7.09 14.84
CA LYS A 2 -23.21 7.13 13.65
C LYS A 2 -23.74 6.18 12.59
N GLN A 3 -23.67 6.62 11.34
CA GLN A 3 -23.99 5.78 10.19
C GLN A 3 -22.70 5.32 9.54
N LEU A 4 -22.77 4.30 8.70
CA LEU A 4 -21.59 3.80 7.97
C LEU A 4 -20.91 4.92 7.17
N SER A 5 -21.68 5.85 6.62
CA SER A 5 -21.15 6.99 5.88
C SER A 5 -20.29 7.93 6.72
N ASP A 6 -20.42 7.88 8.05
CA ASP A 6 -19.65 8.71 8.97
C ASP A 6 -18.32 8.03 9.38
N ILE A 7 -18.10 6.79 8.96
CA ILE A 7 -16.93 6.00 9.32
C ILE A 7 -15.94 6.04 8.15
N LYS A 8 -14.69 6.33 8.48
CA LYS A 8 -13.61 6.30 7.50
C LYS A 8 -13.04 4.90 7.41
N PHE A 9 -12.94 4.39 6.19
CA PHE A 9 -12.37 3.07 5.93
C PHE A 9 -10.96 3.18 5.39
N SER A 10 -10.14 2.21 5.73
CA SER A 10 -8.77 2.11 5.26
C SER A 10 -8.53 0.69 4.76
N THR A 11 -7.61 0.54 3.82
CA THR A 11 -7.18 -0.75 3.30
C THR A 11 -5.72 -0.95 3.66
N LEU A 12 -5.37 -2.15 4.13
CA LEU A 12 -3.99 -2.56 4.34
C LEU A 12 -3.63 -3.59 3.28
N ASP A 13 -2.57 -3.33 2.54
CA ASP A 13 -2.08 -4.20 1.48
C ASP A 13 -0.69 -4.70 1.84
N LEU A 14 -0.51 -6.02 1.85
CA LEU A 14 0.78 -6.66 2.07
C LEU A 14 1.59 -6.77 0.78
N VAL A 15 1.01 -6.41 -0.36
CA VAL A 15 1.61 -6.56 -1.69
C VAL A 15 2.07 -8.01 -1.91
N PRO A 16 1.14 -8.99 -1.84
CA PRO A 16 1.52 -10.40 -1.96
C PRO A 16 1.97 -10.74 -3.38
N VAL A 17 2.92 -11.66 -3.46
CA VAL A 17 3.34 -12.24 -4.74
C VAL A 17 2.57 -13.56 -4.91
N ARG A 18 1.71 -13.60 -5.93
CA ARG A 18 0.90 -14.79 -6.21
C ARG A 18 1.77 -15.90 -6.77
N GLU A 19 1.30 -17.15 -6.59
CA GLU A 19 1.86 -18.30 -7.28
C GLU A 19 1.89 -18.02 -8.78
N ASN A 20 3.01 -18.29 -9.44
CA ASN A 20 3.26 -17.96 -10.85
C ASN A 20 3.25 -16.47 -11.17
N GLY A 21 3.26 -15.60 -10.15
CA GLY A 21 3.35 -14.16 -10.35
C GLY A 21 4.77 -13.64 -10.13
N SER A 22 4.91 -12.32 -10.18
CA SER A 22 6.17 -11.64 -9.95
C SER A 22 5.96 -10.43 -9.04
N PRO A 23 7.02 -9.91 -8.37
CA PRO A 23 6.92 -8.66 -7.62
C PRO A 23 6.42 -7.50 -8.47
N ALA A 24 6.86 -7.39 -9.73
CA ALA A 24 6.40 -6.33 -10.62
C ALA A 24 4.89 -6.40 -10.85
N GLN A 25 4.35 -7.60 -11.06
CA GLN A 25 2.91 -7.78 -11.20
C GLN A 25 2.17 -7.43 -9.91
N SER A 26 2.73 -7.80 -8.76
CA SER A 26 2.14 -7.49 -7.47
C SER A 26 2.07 -5.97 -7.22
N LEU A 27 3.08 -5.22 -7.64
CA LEU A 27 3.07 -3.77 -7.53
C LEU A 27 1.99 -3.14 -8.41
N ARG A 28 1.81 -3.65 -9.63
CA ARG A 28 0.72 -3.20 -10.51
C ARG A 28 -0.65 -3.52 -9.93
N ASN A 29 -0.80 -4.70 -9.32
CA ASN A 29 -2.04 -5.09 -8.67
C ASN A 29 -2.34 -4.19 -7.47
N SER A 30 -1.31 -3.80 -6.72
CA SER A 30 -1.44 -2.89 -5.59
C SER A 30 -1.95 -1.51 -6.03
N LEU A 31 -1.41 -0.97 -7.12
CA LEU A 31 -1.89 0.30 -7.66
C LEU A 31 -3.34 0.17 -8.15
N ASP A 32 -3.66 -0.93 -8.83
CA ASP A 32 -5.02 -1.18 -9.29
C ASP A 32 -6.00 -1.22 -8.11
N LEU A 33 -5.63 -1.91 -7.03
CA LEU A 33 -6.43 -1.95 -5.81
C LEU A 33 -6.59 -0.56 -5.20
N ALA A 34 -5.51 0.22 -5.12
CA ALA A 34 -5.55 1.56 -4.56
C ALA A 34 -6.50 2.47 -5.35
N GLN A 35 -6.47 2.38 -6.66
CA GLN A 35 -7.37 3.15 -7.53
C GLN A 35 -8.82 2.76 -7.32
N HIS A 36 -9.11 1.47 -7.14
CA HIS A 36 -10.47 0.99 -6.90
C HIS A 36 -11.01 1.44 -5.55
N VAL A 37 -10.23 1.27 -4.48
CA VAL A 37 -10.70 1.69 -3.15
C VAL A 37 -10.81 3.20 -3.05
N GLU A 38 -10.03 3.94 -3.82
CA GLU A 38 -10.20 5.39 -3.93
C GLU A 38 -11.56 5.74 -4.52
N GLN A 39 -11.96 5.06 -5.59
CA GLN A 39 -13.28 5.23 -6.21
C GLN A 39 -14.41 4.88 -5.25
N TRP A 40 -14.18 3.93 -4.36
CA TRP A 40 -15.18 3.52 -3.38
C TRP A 40 -15.23 4.43 -2.14
N GLY A 41 -14.43 5.49 -2.12
CA GLY A 41 -14.46 6.48 -1.04
C GLY A 41 -13.65 6.10 0.19
N TYR A 42 -12.74 5.15 0.10
CA TYR A 42 -11.85 4.83 1.21
C TYR A 42 -10.92 6.01 1.51
N ASN A 43 -10.62 6.20 2.78
CA ASN A 43 -9.84 7.36 3.24
C ASN A 43 -8.33 7.14 3.09
N ARG A 44 -7.86 5.93 3.38
CA ARG A 44 -6.42 5.62 3.38
C ARG A 44 -6.13 4.27 2.77
N PHE A 45 -4.96 4.20 2.15
CA PHE A 45 -4.38 2.96 1.66
C PHE A 45 -3.03 2.78 2.34
N TRP A 46 -2.88 1.71 3.11
CA TRP A 46 -1.69 1.42 3.89
C TRP A 46 -0.95 0.25 3.26
N VAL A 47 0.37 0.34 3.20
CA VAL A 47 1.20 -0.82 2.85
C VAL A 47 2.04 -1.21 4.06
N ALA A 48 2.20 -2.52 4.26
CA ALA A 48 3.08 -3.03 5.30
C ALA A 48 4.51 -3.11 4.77
N GLU A 49 5.48 -3.02 5.66
CA GLU A 49 6.88 -3.24 5.29
C GLU A 49 7.34 -4.57 5.88
N HIS A 50 7.77 -5.48 4.99
CA HIS A 50 8.31 -6.78 5.37
C HIS A 50 9.57 -7.06 4.57
N HIS A 51 10.55 -7.71 5.22
CA HIS A 51 11.83 -8.05 4.62
C HIS A 51 12.06 -9.55 4.74
N ASN A 52 12.76 -10.13 3.75
CA ASN A 52 13.12 -11.55 3.73
C ASN A 52 11.90 -12.49 3.77
N MET A 53 10.76 -12.06 3.23
CA MET A 53 9.56 -12.88 3.12
C MET A 53 9.24 -13.06 1.63
N ASP A 54 9.34 -14.29 1.14
CA ASP A 54 9.25 -14.57 -0.30
C ASP A 54 7.90 -14.22 -0.92
N GLY A 55 6.83 -14.32 -0.16
CA GLY A 55 5.49 -14.07 -0.69
C GLY A 55 5.03 -12.61 -0.64
N ILE A 56 5.91 -11.69 -0.24
CA ILE A 56 5.52 -10.28 -0.02
C ILE A 56 6.54 -9.35 -0.69
N ALA A 57 6.04 -8.38 -1.45
CA ALA A 57 6.86 -7.49 -2.27
C ALA A 57 6.98 -6.06 -1.71
N SER A 58 6.66 -5.82 -0.45
CA SER A 58 6.59 -4.46 0.13
C SER A 58 7.81 -4.09 0.98
N SER A 59 9.02 -4.49 0.57
CA SER A 59 10.22 -4.18 1.34
C SER A 59 10.73 -2.75 1.15
N ALA A 60 10.58 -2.18 -0.05
CA ALA A 60 10.99 -0.80 -0.33
C ALA A 60 9.78 0.14 -0.20
N THR A 61 9.28 0.29 1.02
CA THR A 61 7.99 0.92 1.30
C THR A 61 7.94 2.38 0.84
N SER A 62 8.98 3.16 1.07
CA SER A 62 8.97 4.58 0.67
C SER A 62 8.91 4.75 -0.86
N VAL A 63 9.59 3.88 -1.61
CA VAL A 63 9.55 3.89 -3.08
C VAL A 63 8.16 3.47 -3.56
N LEU A 64 7.61 2.42 -2.95
CA LEU A 64 6.27 1.94 -3.28
C LEU A 64 5.21 3.01 -3.02
N LEU A 65 5.30 3.73 -1.91
CA LEU A 65 4.36 4.81 -1.60
C LEU A 65 4.40 5.92 -2.65
N GLY A 66 5.58 6.27 -3.14
CA GLY A 66 5.72 7.24 -4.22
C GLY A 66 5.03 6.79 -5.51
N TYR A 67 5.19 5.51 -5.85
CA TYR A 67 4.53 4.92 -7.00
C TYR A 67 2.99 4.95 -6.86
N LEU A 68 2.47 4.57 -5.69
CA LEU A 68 1.03 4.57 -5.44
C LEU A 68 0.47 5.99 -5.40
N ALA A 69 1.17 6.92 -4.78
CA ALA A 69 0.73 8.31 -4.71
C ALA A 69 0.68 8.95 -6.10
N GLY A 70 1.64 8.62 -6.96
CA GLY A 70 1.65 9.12 -8.33
C GLY A 70 0.50 8.58 -9.20
N GLY A 71 -0.05 7.42 -8.85
CA GLY A 71 -1.13 6.78 -9.59
C GLY A 71 -2.52 6.99 -9.02
N THR A 72 -2.66 7.72 -7.92
CA THR A 72 -3.94 8.01 -7.27
C THR A 72 -4.15 9.53 -7.16
N LYS A 73 -5.37 9.97 -6.83
CA LYS A 73 -5.71 11.39 -6.81
C LYS A 73 -6.02 11.93 -5.42
N ASN A 74 -6.87 11.25 -4.67
CA ASN A 74 -7.45 11.79 -3.43
C ASN A 74 -7.17 10.94 -2.20
N ILE A 75 -6.95 9.63 -2.37
CA ILE A 75 -6.74 8.74 -1.25
C ILE A 75 -5.39 9.02 -0.59
N ARG A 76 -5.36 8.96 0.73
CA ARG A 76 -4.10 9.07 1.47
C ARG A 76 -3.38 7.73 1.42
N VAL A 77 -2.11 7.76 1.06
CA VAL A 77 -1.27 6.55 1.06
C VAL A 77 -0.25 6.68 2.17
N GLY A 78 0.03 5.56 2.84
CA GLY A 78 0.95 5.57 3.96
C GLY A 78 1.49 4.19 4.26
N SER A 79 2.50 4.15 5.13
CA SER A 79 3.07 2.90 5.60
C SER A 79 2.41 2.50 6.92
N GLY A 80 2.13 1.20 7.07
CA GLY A 80 1.74 0.62 8.35
C GLY A 80 2.92 0.52 9.31
N GLY A 81 4.07 0.97 8.90
CA GLY A 81 5.30 1.11 9.64
C GLY A 81 6.47 1.23 8.68
N VAL A 82 7.50 1.95 9.05
CA VAL A 82 8.77 2.01 8.33
C VAL A 82 9.85 1.43 9.23
N MET A 83 10.53 0.39 8.76
CA MET A 83 11.57 -0.28 9.52
C MET A 83 12.88 0.49 9.35
N LEU A 84 13.06 1.55 10.12
CA LEU A 84 14.19 2.47 9.99
C LEU A 84 15.57 1.78 9.96
N PRO A 85 15.81 0.68 10.69
CA PRO A 85 17.11 0.00 10.58
C PRO A 85 17.48 -0.46 9.17
N ASN A 86 16.50 -0.58 8.28
CA ASN A 86 16.69 -1.01 6.90
C ASN A 86 16.77 0.17 5.92
N HIS A 87 16.72 1.41 6.40
CA HIS A 87 16.64 2.60 5.55
C HIS A 87 17.58 3.69 6.06
N ALA A 88 18.03 4.55 5.15
CA ALA A 88 18.75 5.77 5.55
C ALA A 88 17.72 6.79 6.10
N PRO A 89 17.99 7.40 7.29
CA PRO A 89 16.98 8.26 7.92
C PRO A 89 16.58 9.50 7.11
N LEU A 90 17.41 9.94 6.17
CA LEU A 90 17.14 11.13 5.35
C LEU A 90 16.55 10.80 3.97
N VAL A 91 16.21 9.57 3.76
CA VAL A 91 15.62 9.14 2.48
C VAL A 91 14.09 9.15 2.52
#